data_4ed5ab64e3b08499a6325d6806c10b52
#
_entry.id   4ed5ab64e3b08499a6325d6806c10b52
#
_cell.length_a   1.000
_cell.length_b   1.000
_cell.length_c   1.000
_cell.angle_alpha   90.00
_cell.angle_beta   90.00
_cell.angle_gamma   90.00
#
_symmetry.space_group_name_H-M   'P 1'
#
loop_
_entity.id
_entity.type
_entity.pdbx_description
1 polymer ?
#
loop_
_entity_poly.entity_id
_entity_poly.type
_entity_poly.pdbx_seq_one_letter_code
_entity_poly.pdbx_strand_id
1 'polypeptide(L)'
;MKLRYSVLAVAVACALAGHAVADEAAAKKWIDSEFQPSTLTKDQQAAEMKWFIDAAKKLQAKGVKEISVVSETIATHEYESKTMAKAFSEITGIKVKHDLIGEGDVVEKLQTSMQSGKSIYDGWISDSDLIGTHYRYGKILNLTDYMTGKGKEWTNPGIDIKDFIGTSFTTAPDGKMYQLPDQQFANLYWFRADLFERKDLKDKFKAKYGYDLGVPLNWSAYEDIAAFFTEDVKNIDGKAIYGHMDYGKKDPSLGWRFTDAWLSMAGTADVGIPNGKPIDEWGIRASADGCNPQGASVSRGGATNSPAAVYALTKYIDWMKKYSPKEAIGMTFGEAGPVPAQGQIAQQIFWYTAFTADMIKPGLPVVNADGTPKWRMAPGPNGPYWKQGMQNGYQDVGSWTFFKDHDADKVAAAWLYAQFVTAKSTSLKKTIVGLTPIRESDIQSKAMTDMAPKLGGLVEFYRSPARVAWTPTGTNVPDYPKLAQLWWKNVAVAVTGEKTPQAAMDNLAEEMDQVMVRLERSGMANCAPKMNPKGDPNKYLSDKAAPWKKLANEKPKGETIAYDTLLTAWKNGKVR
;
A
#
# COMPACT_ATOMS: atom_id res chain seq x y z
N MET A 1 -47.09 -7.04 73.78
CA MET A 1 -46.72 -7.47 72.39
C MET A 1 -46.31 -6.23 71.61
N LYS A 2 -45.00 -5.97 71.50
CA LYS A 2 -44.46 -4.75 70.86
C LYS A 2 -43.91 -5.15 69.52
N LEU A 3 -44.51 -4.65 68.41
CA LEU A 3 -44.01 -4.76 67.06
C LEU A 3 -42.87 -3.78 66.87
N ARG A 4 -41.74 -4.25 66.42
CA ARG A 4 -40.62 -3.45 65.98
C ARG A 4 -40.65 -3.36 64.46
N TYR A 5 -40.78 -2.17 63.90
CA TYR A 5 -40.61 -1.89 62.49
C TYR A 5 -39.11 -1.69 62.22
N SER A 6 -38.56 -2.54 61.38
CA SER A 6 -37.21 -2.34 60.79
C SER A 6 -37.35 -1.55 59.47
N VAL A 7 -36.76 -0.37 59.46
CA VAL A 7 -36.64 0.45 58.24
C VAL A 7 -35.48 -0.08 57.45
N LEU A 8 -35.74 -0.65 56.25
CA LEU A 8 -34.74 -1.02 55.28
C LEU A 8 -34.41 0.25 54.43
N ALA A 9 -33.22 0.80 54.62
CA ALA A 9 -32.69 1.85 53.75
C ALA A 9 -32.18 1.23 52.45
N VAL A 10 -32.90 1.43 51.37
CA VAL A 10 -32.45 1.08 50.02
C VAL A 10 -31.49 2.19 49.54
N ALA A 11 -30.21 1.87 49.53
CA ALA A 11 -29.20 2.71 48.89
C ALA A 11 -29.34 2.57 47.36
N VAL A 12 -29.92 3.57 46.70
CA VAL A 12 -29.89 3.69 45.25
C VAL A 12 -28.48 4.14 44.84
N ALA A 13 -27.67 3.19 44.39
CA ALA A 13 -26.42 3.49 43.74
C ALA A 13 -26.73 4.08 42.36
N CYS A 14 -26.72 5.39 42.23
CA CYS A 14 -26.65 6.06 40.91
C CYS A 14 -25.33 5.70 40.26
N ALA A 15 -25.37 4.76 39.34
CA ALA A 15 -24.30 4.57 38.39
C ALA A 15 -24.20 5.85 37.52
N LEU A 16 -23.39 6.80 37.97
CA LEU A 16 -22.91 7.87 37.12
C LEU A 16 -22.10 7.20 35.99
N ALA A 17 -22.68 7.14 34.79
CA ALA A 17 -21.91 6.88 33.61
C ALA A 17 -20.86 7.99 33.52
N GLY A 18 -19.66 7.71 34.02
CA GLY A 18 -18.56 8.64 34.04
C GLY A 18 -18.23 9.04 32.63
N HIS A 19 -18.46 10.27 32.29
CA HIS A 19 -17.91 10.88 31.10
C HIS A 19 -16.40 10.79 31.27
N ALA A 20 -15.70 10.17 30.31
CA ALA A 20 -14.24 10.16 30.29
C ALA A 20 -13.77 11.62 30.30
N VAL A 21 -13.05 12.00 31.34
CA VAL A 21 -12.46 13.35 31.46
C VAL A 21 -11.04 13.24 30.92
N ALA A 22 -10.64 14.21 30.08
CA ALA A 22 -9.27 14.31 29.59
C ALA A 22 -8.27 14.34 30.75
N ASP A 23 -7.28 13.43 30.73
CA ASP A 23 -6.48 13.12 31.91
C ASP A 23 -4.98 13.00 31.61
N GLU A 24 -4.17 13.90 32.20
CA GLU A 24 -2.71 13.86 32.12
C GLU A 24 -2.11 12.62 32.82
N ALA A 25 -2.77 12.07 33.85
CA ALA A 25 -2.33 10.85 34.50
C ALA A 25 -2.53 9.63 33.58
N ALA A 26 -3.62 9.59 32.80
CA ALA A 26 -3.80 8.60 31.75
C ALA A 26 -2.71 8.72 30.69
N ALA A 27 -2.39 9.93 30.23
CA ALA A 27 -1.31 10.16 29.28
C ALA A 27 0.03 9.62 29.80
N LYS A 28 0.38 9.93 31.05
CA LYS A 28 1.61 9.41 31.68
C LYS A 28 1.63 7.88 31.72
N LYS A 29 0.53 7.26 32.10
CA LYS A 29 0.39 5.78 32.15
C LYS A 29 0.66 5.18 30.76
N TRP A 30 0.04 5.71 29.68
CA TRP A 30 0.23 5.22 28.32
C TRP A 30 1.65 5.45 27.81
N ILE A 31 2.28 6.59 28.11
CA ILE A 31 3.67 6.88 27.80
C ILE A 31 4.60 5.85 28.46
N ASP A 32 4.39 5.57 29.74
CA ASP A 32 5.27 4.66 30.50
C ASP A 32 5.10 3.19 30.11
N SER A 33 3.94 2.76 29.64
CA SER A 33 3.62 1.36 29.35
C SER A 33 3.65 1.02 27.86
N GLU A 34 2.88 1.76 27.02
CA GLU A 34 2.62 1.36 25.64
C GLU A 34 3.41 2.16 24.62
N PHE A 35 3.60 3.47 24.84
CA PHE A 35 4.24 4.33 23.84
C PHE A 35 5.79 4.32 23.95
N GLN A 36 6.34 3.15 24.24
CA GLN A 36 7.78 2.91 24.24
C GLN A 36 8.12 1.73 23.29
N PRO A 37 9.20 1.84 22.50
CA PRO A 37 10.10 3.00 22.39
C PRO A 37 9.43 4.15 21.60
N SER A 38 9.98 5.35 21.78
CA SER A 38 9.59 6.55 21.02
C SER A 38 10.83 7.31 20.55
N THR A 39 10.69 8.11 19.51
CA THR A 39 11.75 9.07 19.08
C THR A 39 11.80 10.31 19.97
N LEU A 40 10.79 10.52 20.81
CA LEU A 40 10.72 11.60 21.79
C LEU A 40 11.12 11.13 23.18
N THR A 41 11.66 12.04 24.00
CA THR A 41 11.79 11.82 25.45
C THR A 41 10.42 11.78 26.10
N LYS A 42 10.30 11.19 27.29
CA LYS A 42 9.02 11.14 28.05
C LYS A 42 8.44 12.53 28.33
N ASP A 43 9.28 13.53 28.59
CA ASP A 43 8.84 14.91 28.81
C ASP A 43 8.28 15.53 27.52
N GLN A 44 8.91 15.27 26.38
CA GLN A 44 8.41 15.70 25.07
C GLN A 44 7.09 14.99 24.72
N GLN A 45 6.99 13.68 25.00
CA GLN A 45 5.74 12.94 24.84
C GLN A 45 4.62 13.51 25.73
N ALA A 46 4.92 13.83 26.99
CA ALA A 46 3.96 14.44 27.90
C ALA A 46 3.48 15.81 27.39
N ALA A 47 4.38 16.63 26.85
CA ALA A 47 4.01 17.92 26.26
C ALA A 47 3.13 17.75 25.01
N GLU A 48 3.42 16.77 24.13
CA GLU A 48 2.61 16.46 22.97
C GLU A 48 1.22 15.93 23.36
N MET A 49 1.14 15.04 24.34
CA MET A 49 -0.14 14.55 24.87
C MET A 49 -0.98 15.65 25.51
N LYS A 50 -0.33 16.57 26.24
CA LYS A 50 -1.03 17.75 26.79
C LYS A 50 -1.68 18.60 25.69
N TRP A 51 -1.00 18.79 24.56
CA TRP A 51 -1.58 19.50 23.44
C TRP A 51 -2.87 18.81 22.93
N PHE A 52 -2.86 17.46 22.77
CA PHE A 52 -4.04 16.70 22.38
C PHE A 52 -5.18 16.83 23.42
N ILE A 53 -4.86 16.79 24.71
CA ILE A 53 -5.83 17.01 25.79
C ILE A 53 -6.49 18.39 25.68
N ASP A 54 -5.68 19.44 25.51
CA ASP A 54 -6.18 20.82 25.47
C ASP A 54 -7.02 21.07 24.20
N ALA A 55 -6.63 20.52 23.05
CA ALA A 55 -7.42 20.58 21.83
C ALA A 55 -8.74 19.81 21.96
N ALA A 56 -8.72 18.61 22.53
CA ALA A 56 -9.90 17.80 22.74
C ALA A 56 -10.92 18.47 23.70
N LYS A 57 -10.46 19.12 24.77
CA LYS A 57 -11.33 19.89 25.68
C LYS A 57 -12.13 20.96 24.95
N LYS A 58 -11.54 21.65 23.98
CA LYS A 58 -12.24 22.66 23.18
C LYS A 58 -13.33 22.02 22.32
N LEU A 59 -13.09 20.86 21.71
CA LEU A 59 -14.09 20.13 20.93
C LEU A 59 -15.20 19.56 21.82
N GLN A 60 -14.87 19.07 23.01
CA GLN A 60 -15.87 18.63 24.00
C GLN A 60 -16.78 19.79 24.43
N ALA A 61 -16.25 20.98 24.61
CA ALA A 61 -17.04 22.17 24.91
C ALA A 61 -18.02 22.54 23.78
N LYS A 62 -17.73 22.12 22.53
CA LYS A 62 -18.64 22.22 21.38
C LYS A 62 -19.61 21.03 21.25
N GLY A 63 -19.54 20.05 22.17
CA GLY A 63 -20.44 18.90 22.20
C GLY A 63 -19.90 17.62 21.55
N VAL A 64 -18.66 17.60 21.06
CA VAL A 64 -18.04 16.38 20.48
C VAL A 64 -17.68 15.42 21.60
N LYS A 65 -18.35 14.27 21.66
CA LYS A 65 -18.12 13.22 22.66
C LYS A 65 -17.51 11.95 22.08
N GLU A 66 -17.78 11.67 20.81
CA GLU A 66 -17.28 10.50 20.11
C GLU A 66 -17.11 10.76 18.63
N ILE A 67 -16.27 9.96 17.99
CA ILE A 67 -16.06 9.89 16.53
C ILE A 67 -16.12 8.45 16.06
N SER A 68 -16.49 8.27 14.80
CA SER A 68 -16.42 7.00 14.11
C SER A 68 -15.46 7.08 12.92
N VAL A 69 -14.54 6.14 12.84
CA VAL A 69 -13.56 6.04 11.76
C VAL A 69 -13.51 4.60 11.25
N VAL A 70 -12.96 4.38 10.08
CA VAL A 70 -12.93 3.07 9.43
C VAL A 70 -11.61 2.86 8.71
N SER A 71 -11.16 1.60 8.71
CA SER A 71 -10.01 1.12 7.94
C SER A 71 -10.19 -0.34 7.52
N GLU A 72 -9.29 -0.83 6.69
CA GLU A 72 -9.16 -2.25 6.40
C GLU A 72 -8.66 -3.04 7.63
N THR A 73 -8.83 -4.37 7.58
CA THR A 73 -8.43 -5.28 8.67
C THR A 73 -7.02 -5.82 8.42
N ILE A 74 -6.01 -5.14 8.97
CA ILE A 74 -4.61 -5.57 9.00
C ILE A 74 -3.99 -5.29 10.36
N ALA A 75 -2.81 -5.84 10.64
CA ALA A 75 -2.16 -5.78 11.95
C ALA A 75 -2.00 -4.34 12.50
N THR A 76 -1.63 -3.39 11.67
CA THR A 76 -1.50 -1.97 12.04
C THR A 76 -2.83 -1.40 12.51
N HIS A 77 -3.89 -1.57 11.70
CA HIS A 77 -5.22 -1.03 12.02
C HIS A 77 -5.91 -1.77 13.17
N GLU A 78 -5.61 -3.06 13.36
CA GLU A 78 -6.05 -3.77 14.56
C GLU A 78 -5.44 -3.17 15.84
N TYR A 79 -4.16 -2.80 15.79
CA TYR A 79 -3.50 -2.10 16.89
C TYR A 79 -4.11 -0.71 17.12
N GLU A 80 -4.40 0.03 16.07
CA GLU A 80 -5.07 1.33 16.18
C GLU A 80 -6.47 1.20 16.79
N SER A 81 -7.28 0.29 16.27
CA SER A 81 -8.66 0.08 16.73
C SER A 81 -8.72 -0.42 18.18
N LYS A 82 -7.88 -1.40 18.54
CA LYS A 82 -7.94 -2.07 19.85
C LYS A 82 -7.16 -1.35 20.96
N THR A 83 -6.05 -0.70 20.59
CA THR A 83 -5.11 -0.12 21.58
C THR A 83 -5.08 1.40 21.50
N MET A 84 -4.82 1.98 20.32
CA MET A 84 -4.64 3.43 20.20
C MET A 84 -5.95 4.21 20.34
N ALA A 85 -7.06 3.67 19.84
CA ALA A 85 -8.41 4.26 20.04
C ALA A 85 -8.78 4.31 21.52
N LYS A 86 -8.42 3.27 22.28
CA LYS A 86 -8.59 3.24 23.74
C LYS A 86 -7.71 4.29 24.43
N ALA A 87 -6.42 4.34 24.04
CA ALA A 87 -5.48 5.32 24.58
C ALA A 87 -5.96 6.76 24.32
N PHE A 88 -6.33 7.06 23.07
CA PHE A 88 -6.87 8.38 22.72
C PHE A 88 -8.11 8.71 23.55
N SER A 89 -9.03 7.76 23.70
CA SER A 89 -10.27 7.98 24.48
C SER A 89 -9.98 8.23 25.97
N GLU A 90 -9.06 7.49 26.58
CA GLU A 90 -8.67 7.67 27.99
C GLU A 90 -7.91 8.99 28.21
N ILE A 91 -7.05 9.39 27.26
CA ILE A 91 -6.25 10.61 27.37
C ILE A 91 -7.07 11.86 27.08
N THR A 92 -7.89 11.84 26.03
CA THR A 92 -8.57 13.03 25.53
C THR A 92 -10.02 13.16 25.99
N GLY A 93 -10.65 12.08 26.44
CA GLY A 93 -12.06 12.02 26.78
C GLY A 93 -13.01 11.97 25.57
N ILE A 94 -12.49 11.96 24.32
CA ILE A 94 -13.30 11.75 23.12
C ILE A 94 -13.25 10.26 22.74
N LYS A 95 -14.41 9.62 22.77
CA LYS A 95 -14.52 8.19 22.43
C LYS A 95 -14.28 7.99 20.94
N VAL A 96 -13.50 6.97 20.58
CA VAL A 96 -13.27 6.55 19.20
C VAL A 96 -13.90 5.19 18.95
N LYS A 97 -14.74 5.11 17.93
CA LYS A 97 -15.19 3.86 17.33
C LYS A 97 -14.41 3.69 16.03
N HIS A 98 -13.45 2.77 16.00
CA HIS A 98 -12.64 2.46 14.85
C HIS A 98 -13.08 1.11 14.27
N ASP A 99 -13.88 1.14 13.23
CA ASP A 99 -14.40 -0.04 12.56
C ASP A 99 -13.33 -0.66 11.65
N LEU A 100 -13.21 -1.99 11.69
CA LEU A 100 -12.34 -2.78 10.83
C LEU A 100 -13.21 -3.58 9.87
N ILE A 101 -13.02 -3.38 8.57
CA ILE A 101 -13.78 -4.06 7.51
C ILE A 101 -12.85 -4.56 6.41
N GLY A 102 -13.37 -5.21 5.37
CA GLY A 102 -12.56 -5.58 4.21
C GLY A 102 -12.11 -4.34 3.43
N GLU A 103 -10.91 -4.38 2.85
CA GLU A 103 -10.37 -3.26 2.06
C GLU A 103 -11.32 -2.85 0.92
N GLY A 104 -11.83 -3.81 0.14
CA GLY A 104 -12.80 -3.53 -0.91
C GLY A 104 -14.07 -2.84 -0.40
N ASP A 105 -14.51 -3.17 0.83
CA ASP A 105 -15.67 -2.52 1.47
C ASP A 105 -15.37 -1.08 1.88
N VAL A 106 -14.14 -0.78 2.32
CA VAL A 106 -13.71 0.60 2.59
C VAL A 106 -13.81 1.43 1.32
N VAL A 107 -13.22 0.95 0.23
CA VAL A 107 -13.21 1.62 -1.08
C VAL A 107 -14.63 1.85 -1.60
N GLU A 108 -15.51 0.84 -1.55
CA GLU A 108 -16.90 0.94 -2.02
C GLU A 108 -17.73 1.92 -1.20
N LYS A 109 -17.62 1.87 0.15
CA LYS A 109 -18.34 2.78 1.05
C LYS A 109 -17.85 4.22 0.89
N LEU A 110 -16.55 4.43 0.75
CA LEU A 110 -15.96 5.74 0.51
C LEU A 110 -16.45 6.34 -0.81
N GLN A 111 -16.46 5.55 -1.90
CA GLN A 111 -16.98 5.97 -3.20
C GLN A 111 -18.47 6.34 -3.13
N THR A 112 -19.28 5.51 -2.47
CA THR A 112 -20.71 5.78 -2.26
C THR A 112 -20.90 7.09 -1.48
N SER A 113 -20.09 7.34 -0.47
CA SER A 113 -20.11 8.59 0.30
C SER A 113 -19.72 9.79 -0.58
N MET A 114 -18.72 9.66 -1.46
CA MET A 114 -18.35 10.72 -2.41
C MET A 114 -19.47 11.03 -3.41
N GLN A 115 -20.13 10.02 -3.93
CA GLN A 115 -21.23 10.18 -4.89
C GLN A 115 -22.47 10.81 -4.24
N SER A 116 -22.82 10.38 -3.03
CA SER A 116 -23.97 10.93 -2.29
C SER A 116 -23.69 12.30 -1.67
N GLY A 117 -22.42 12.67 -1.52
CA GLY A 117 -21.99 13.86 -0.79
C GLY A 117 -22.17 13.78 0.72
N LYS A 118 -22.43 12.57 1.26
CA LYS A 118 -22.61 12.32 2.70
C LYS A 118 -21.66 11.27 3.19
N SER A 119 -20.73 11.62 4.06
CA SER A 119 -19.85 10.66 4.74
C SER A 119 -20.60 9.96 5.88
N ILE A 120 -20.45 8.64 5.96
CA ILE A 120 -20.98 7.82 7.06
C ILE A 120 -19.98 7.65 8.21
N TYR A 121 -18.72 8.06 8.00
CA TYR A 121 -17.66 8.08 9.00
C TYR A 121 -17.06 9.48 9.09
N ASP A 122 -16.50 9.83 10.24
CA ASP A 122 -15.85 11.11 10.50
C ASP A 122 -14.41 11.14 9.91
N GLY A 123 -13.80 9.97 9.74
CA GLY A 123 -12.49 9.79 9.11
C GLY A 123 -12.35 8.40 8.50
N TRP A 124 -11.51 8.30 7.47
CA TRP A 124 -11.27 7.09 6.68
C TRP A 124 -9.78 6.86 6.56
N ILE A 125 -9.32 5.62 6.71
CA ILE A 125 -8.02 5.24 6.17
C ILE A 125 -8.30 4.57 4.83
N SER A 126 -7.84 5.20 3.77
CA SER A 126 -7.91 4.72 2.39
C SER A 126 -6.54 4.80 1.73
N ASP A 127 -6.37 4.13 0.61
CA ASP A 127 -5.08 4.05 -0.06
C ASP A 127 -4.79 5.29 -0.91
N SER A 128 -3.51 5.60 -1.09
CA SER A 128 -3.06 6.75 -1.87
C SER A 128 -3.29 6.57 -3.37
N ASP A 129 -3.55 5.34 -3.85
CA ASP A 129 -3.96 5.07 -5.22
C ASP A 129 -5.35 5.65 -5.58
N LEU A 130 -6.14 6.02 -4.56
CA LEU A 130 -7.38 6.78 -4.75
C LEU A 130 -7.17 8.30 -4.90
N ILE A 131 -5.93 8.80 -4.82
CA ILE A 131 -5.66 10.25 -4.83
C ILE A 131 -6.22 10.96 -6.09
N GLY A 132 -6.09 10.34 -7.24
CA GLY A 132 -6.61 10.87 -8.50
C GLY A 132 -8.13 10.96 -8.53
N THR A 133 -8.81 9.99 -7.92
CA THR A 133 -10.27 9.96 -7.74
C THR A 133 -10.71 11.01 -6.73
N HIS A 134 -10.09 11.06 -5.56
CA HIS A 134 -10.38 12.04 -4.52
C HIS A 134 -10.28 13.48 -5.01
N TYR A 135 -9.20 13.79 -5.72
CA TYR A 135 -8.98 15.11 -6.28
C TYR A 135 -10.04 15.48 -7.32
N ARG A 136 -10.36 14.57 -8.24
CA ARG A 136 -11.30 14.83 -9.34
C ARG A 136 -12.75 14.97 -8.90
N TYR A 137 -13.18 14.19 -7.92
CA TYR A 137 -14.52 14.37 -7.33
C TYR A 137 -14.63 15.63 -6.47
N GLY A 138 -13.52 16.14 -5.94
CA GLY A 138 -13.49 17.41 -5.18
C GLY A 138 -14.30 17.36 -3.89
N LYS A 139 -14.47 16.17 -3.27
CA LYS A 139 -15.23 15.99 -2.02
C LYS A 139 -14.34 15.82 -0.80
N ILE A 140 -13.06 15.51 -1.02
CA ILE A 140 -12.09 15.26 0.04
C ILE A 140 -11.44 16.57 0.48
N LEU A 141 -11.16 16.66 1.77
CA LEU A 141 -10.54 17.82 2.40
C LEU A 141 -9.09 17.98 1.94
N ASN A 142 -8.76 19.16 1.44
CA ASN A 142 -7.38 19.55 1.16
C ASN A 142 -6.65 19.81 2.47
N LEU A 143 -5.78 18.89 2.87
CA LEU A 143 -5.07 18.97 4.16
C LEU A 143 -4.04 20.09 4.20
N THR A 144 -3.39 20.41 3.08
CA THR A 144 -2.46 21.55 3.03
C THR A 144 -3.14 22.86 3.40
N ASP A 145 -4.30 23.13 2.81
CA ASP A 145 -5.07 24.34 3.10
C ASP A 145 -5.76 24.26 4.47
N TYR A 146 -6.20 23.07 4.88
CA TYR A 146 -6.81 22.87 6.18
C TYR A 146 -5.86 23.18 7.34
N MET A 147 -4.66 22.58 7.33
CA MET A 147 -3.65 22.79 8.38
C MET A 147 -3.23 24.24 8.57
N THR A 148 -3.23 25.03 7.50
CA THR A 148 -2.82 26.45 7.55
C THR A 148 -3.99 27.41 7.74
N GLY A 149 -5.22 26.95 7.48
CA GLY A 149 -6.46 27.70 7.54
C GLY A 149 -7.37 27.28 8.70
N LYS A 150 -8.55 26.75 8.33
CA LYS A 150 -9.63 26.40 9.29
C LYS A 150 -9.24 25.33 10.31
N GLY A 151 -8.31 24.44 9.95
CA GLY A 151 -7.82 23.37 10.81
C GLY A 151 -6.57 23.73 11.62
N LYS A 152 -6.06 24.95 11.49
CA LYS A 152 -4.81 25.36 12.17
C LYS A 152 -4.87 25.18 13.68
N GLU A 153 -6.00 25.47 14.30
CA GLU A 153 -6.21 25.29 15.74
C GLU A 153 -6.17 23.81 16.16
N TRP A 154 -6.53 22.92 15.25
CA TRP A 154 -6.62 21.46 15.46
C TRP A 154 -5.39 20.72 14.91
N THR A 155 -4.38 21.43 14.43
CA THR A 155 -3.15 20.85 13.89
C THR A 155 -2.04 20.96 14.91
N ASN A 156 -1.51 19.81 15.33
CA ASN A 156 -0.39 19.71 16.27
C ASN A 156 0.83 20.46 15.70
N PRO A 157 1.39 21.46 16.41
CA PRO A 157 2.60 22.12 15.97
C PRO A 157 3.79 21.18 15.75
N GLY A 158 3.78 20.02 16.41
CA GLY A 158 4.79 18.97 16.28
C GLY A 158 4.52 17.94 15.17
N ILE A 159 3.49 18.13 14.31
CA ILE A 159 3.11 17.15 13.27
C ILE A 159 4.24 16.82 12.31
N ASP A 160 5.10 17.79 11.97
CA ASP A 160 6.29 17.63 11.13
C ASP A 160 6.03 16.82 9.85
N ILE A 161 5.33 17.43 8.91
CA ILE A 161 4.94 16.78 7.64
C ILE A 161 6.17 16.30 6.84
N LYS A 162 7.32 16.94 6.98
CA LYS A 162 8.56 16.57 6.26
C LYS A 162 9.16 15.27 6.76
N ASP A 163 8.84 14.86 7.98
CA ASP A 163 9.27 13.60 8.57
C ASP A 163 8.44 12.40 8.06
N PHE A 164 7.30 12.64 7.42
CA PHE A 164 6.49 11.57 6.86
C PHE A 164 7.10 10.99 5.59
N ILE A 165 7.14 9.67 5.54
CA ILE A 165 7.47 8.90 4.34
C ILE A 165 6.20 8.83 3.47
N GLY A 166 6.35 9.02 2.15
CA GLY A 166 5.26 8.80 1.20
C GLY A 166 4.30 9.99 0.98
N THR A 167 4.63 11.19 1.45
CA THR A 167 3.82 12.38 1.18
C THR A 167 3.66 12.68 -0.31
N SER A 168 4.61 12.28 -1.16
CA SER A 168 4.50 12.39 -2.62
C SER A 168 3.34 11.57 -3.19
N PHE A 169 2.99 10.44 -2.57
CA PHE A 169 1.85 9.61 -3.00
C PHE A 169 0.51 10.23 -2.60
N THR A 170 0.46 11.02 -1.53
CA THR A 170 -0.75 11.67 -1.01
C THR A 170 -0.94 13.10 -1.53
N THR A 171 -0.11 13.50 -2.49
CA THR A 171 -0.15 14.82 -3.15
C THR A 171 -0.83 14.70 -4.51
N ALA A 172 -1.87 15.51 -4.71
CA ALA A 172 -2.65 15.54 -5.95
C ALA A 172 -1.98 16.39 -7.04
N PRO A 173 -2.50 16.39 -8.29
CA PRO A 173 -1.94 17.18 -9.40
C PRO A 173 -1.81 18.69 -9.15
N ASP A 174 -2.56 19.24 -8.21
CA ASP A 174 -2.44 20.66 -7.79
C ASP A 174 -1.26 20.93 -6.83
N GLY A 175 -0.46 19.92 -6.52
CA GLY A 175 0.68 20.00 -5.62
C GLY A 175 0.29 20.06 -4.12
N LYS A 176 -0.96 19.78 -3.78
CA LYS A 176 -1.45 19.82 -2.40
C LYS A 176 -1.72 18.42 -1.87
N MET A 177 -1.50 18.26 -0.57
CA MET A 177 -1.75 17.00 0.14
C MET A 177 -3.23 16.88 0.51
N TYR A 178 -3.84 15.74 0.20
CA TYR A 178 -5.24 15.43 0.49
C TYR A 178 -5.40 14.27 1.48
N GLN A 179 -4.32 13.56 1.79
CA GLN A 179 -4.33 12.43 2.71
C GLN A 179 -3.11 12.53 3.63
N LEU A 180 -3.25 12.12 4.90
CA LEU A 180 -2.13 12.01 5.83
C LEU A 180 -1.62 10.58 5.85
N PRO A 181 -0.34 10.32 5.53
CA PRO A 181 0.21 8.96 5.57
C PRO A 181 0.03 8.29 6.93
N ASP A 182 -0.40 7.03 6.91
CA ASP A 182 -0.62 6.21 8.10
C ASP A 182 0.21 4.93 8.11
N GLN A 183 0.39 4.31 6.96
CA GLN A 183 1.20 3.12 6.76
C GLN A 183 1.74 3.05 5.34
N GLN A 184 2.76 2.21 5.13
CA GLN A 184 3.40 2.02 3.83
C GLN A 184 3.12 0.62 3.30
N PHE A 185 2.78 0.54 2.02
CA PHE A 185 2.78 -0.70 1.27
C PHE A 185 3.84 -0.62 0.17
N ALA A 186 4.77 -1.55 0.17
CA ALA A 186 5.75 -1.68 -0.91
C ALA A 186 5.68 -3.08 -1.51
N ASN A 187 5.55 -3.13 -2.84
CA ASN A 187 5.59 -4.36 -3.60
C ASN A 187 7.05 -4.77 -3.76
N LEU A 188 7.56 -5.57 -2.82
CA LEU A 188 8.96 -5.95 -2.73
C LEU A 188 9.22 -7.32 -3.34
N TYR A 189 10.41 -7.49 -3.91
CA TYR A 189 10.96 -8.80 -4.19
C TYR A 189 11.39 -9.45 -2.87
N TRP A 190 10.84 -10.63 -2.62
CA TRP A 190 11.16 -11.49 -1.49
C TRP A 190 11.83 -12.77 -1.98
N PHE A 191 12.84 -13.27 -1.28
CA PHE A 191 13.53 -14.50 -1.63
C PHE A 191 14.08 -15.22 -0.40
N ARG A 192 14.21 -16.54 -0.54
CA ARG A 192 14.83 -17.42 0.45
C ARG A 192 16.35 -17.31 0.37
N ALA A 193 16.92 -16.39 1.15
CA ALA A 193 18.36 -16.14 1.17
C ALA A 193 19.16 -17.40 1.55
N ASP A 194 18.64 -18.22 2.48
CA ASP A 194 19.26 -19.48 2.86
C ASP A 194 19.38 -20.46 1.69
N LEU A 195 18.45 -20.47 0.74
CA LEU A 195 18.52 -21.30 -0.46
C LEU A 195 19.42 -20.68 -1.54
N PHE A 196 19.35 -19.36 -1.69
CA PHE A 196 20.17 -18.64 -2.68
C PHE A 196 21.65 -18.69 -2.35
N GLU A 197 22.03 -18.84 -1.08
CA GLU A 197 23.42 -18.95 -0.63
C GLU A 197 23.95 -20.39 -0.62
N ARG A 198 23.12 -21.40 -0.86
CA ARG A 198 23.56 -22.79 -0.96
C ARG A 198 24.46 -23.00 -2.17
N LYS A 199 25.69 -23.50 -1.92
CA LYS A 199 26.69 -23.70 -2.97
C LYS A 199 26.19 -24.65 -4.07
N ASP A 200 25.55 -25.77 -3.70
CA ASP A 200 25.02 -26.75 -4.64
C ASP A 200 23.95 -26.14 -5.58
N LEU A 201 23.09 -25.28 -5.07
CA LEU A 201 22.07 -24.59 -5.86
C LEU A 201 22.68 -23.51 -6.75
N LYS A 202 23.65 -22.73 -6.23
CA LYS A 202 24.39 -21.71 -7.01
C LYS A 202 25.12 -22.34 -8.20
N ASP A 203 25.85 -23.43 -7.95
CA ASP A 203 26.60 -24.15 -9.00
C ASP A 203 25.66 -24.72 -10.07
N LYS A 204 24.56 -25.34 -9.65
CA LYS A 204 23.54 -25.90 -10.56
C LYS A 204 22.85 -24.84 -11.40
N PHE A 205 22.49 -23.71 -10.80
CA PHE A 205 21.87 -22.58 -11.49
C PHE A 205 22.82 -21.98 -12.53
N LYS A 206 24.07 -21.70 -12.11
CA LYS A 206 25.11 -21.14 -13.00
C LYS A 206 25.41 -22.06 -14.18
N ALA A 207 25.49 -23.38 -13.94
CA ALA A 207 25.71 -24.35 -15.01
C ALA A 207 24.58 -24.33 -16.06
N LYS A 208 23.33 -24.10 -15.64
CA LYS A 208 22.18 -24.11 -16.55
C LYS A 208 22.00 -22.79 -17.29
N TYR A 209 22.09 -21.66 -16.56
CA TYR A 209 21.70 -20.33 -17.09
C TYR A 209 22.91 -19.46 -17.47
N GLY A 210 24.13 -19.80 -17.06
CA GLY A 210 25.35 -19.09 -17.42
C GLY A 210 25.59 -17.77 -16.67
N TYR A 211 24.87 -17.55 -15.55
CA TYR A 211 25.08 -16.43 -14.63
C TYR A 211 24.75 -16.85 -13.18
N ASP A 212 25.12 -16.03 -12.21
CA ASP A 212 25.01 -16.39 -10.81
C ASP A 212 23.57 -16.31 -10.28
N LEU A 213 23.17 -17.22 -9.38
CA LEU A 213 21.92 -17.12 -8.61
C LEU A 213 22.03 -15.92 -7.65
N GLY A 214 21.08 -15.00 -7.71
CA GLY A 214 21.07 -13.78 -6.90
C GLY A 214 19.77 -13.03 -7.05
N VAL A 215 19.71 -11.78 -6.53
CA VAL A 215 18.55 -10.91 -6.68
C VAL A 215 18.38 -10.56 -8.17
N PRO A 216 17.22 -10.83 -8.79
CA PRO A 216 16.99 -10.53 -10.19
C PRO A 216 16.97 -9.04 -10.46
N LEU A 217 17.76 -8.59 -11.43
CA LEU A 217 17.75 -7.21 -11.92
C LEU A 217 16.73 -7.00 -13.04
N ASN A 218 16.39 -8.08 -13.73
CA ASN A 218 15.37 -8.06 -14.77
C ASN A 218 14.39 -9.24 -14.66
N TRP A 219 13.29 -9.15 -15.35
CA TRP A 219 12.22 -10.15 -15.32
C TRP A 219 12.63 -11.48 -15.93
N SER A 220 13.60 -11.50 -16.85
CA SER A 220 14.15 -12.76 -17.39
C SER A 220 14.84 -13.56 -16.31
N ALA A 221 15.63 -12.93 -15.44
CA ALA A 221 16.25 -13.61 -14.31
C ALA A 221 15.21 -14.10 -13.30
N TYR A 222 14.16 -13.31 -13.04
CA TYR A 222 13.06 -13.75 -12.19
C TYR A 222 12.41 -15.04 -12.73
N GLU A 223 12.11 -15.10 -14.04
CA GLU A 223 11.54 -16.29 -14.69
C GLU A 223 12.49 -17.49 -14.63
N ASP A 224 13.79 -17.29 -14.90
CA ASP A 224 14.79 -18.36 -14.83
C ASP A 224 14.89 -18.94 -13.40
N ILE A 225 14.86 -18.09 -12.37
CA ILE A 225 14.86 -18.52 -10.97
C ILE A 225 13.56 -19.27 -10.63
N ALA A 226 12.42 -18.77 -11.12
CA ALA A 226 11.13 -19.44 -10.92
C ALA A 226 11.12 -20.85 -11.51
N ALA A 227 11.57 -21.00 -12.75
CA ALA A 227 11.69 -22.29 -13.41
C ALA A 227 12.71 -23.20 -12.69
N PHE A 228 13.85 -22.65 -12.30
CA PHE A 228 14.91 -23.41 -11.62
C PHE A 228 14.41 -24.09 -10.35
N PHE A 229 13.78 -23.36 -9.45
CA PHE A 229 13.29 -23.95 -8.21
C PHE A 229 12.14 -24.93 -8.45
N THR A 230 11.23 -24.63 -9.36
CA THR A 230 10.05 -25.47 -9.60
C THR A 230 10.35 -26.72 -10.42
N GLU A 231 11.17 -26.60 -11.49
CA GLU A 231 11.37 -27.66 -12.48
C GLU A 231 12.67 -28.47 -12.25
N ASP A 232 13.73 -27.81 -11.76
CA ASP A 232 15.05 -28.47 -11.61
C ASP A 232 15.32 -28.89 -10.15
N VAL A 233 15.00 -28.02 -9.17
CA VAL A 233 15.20 -28.34 -7.74
C VAL A 233 14.04 -29.18 -7.22
N LYS A 234 12.82 -28.79 -7.45
CA LYS A 234 11.55 -29.48 -7.12
C LYS A 234 11.29 -29.72 -5.63
N ASN A 235 12.34 -29.97 -4.87
CA ASN A 235 12.24 -30.43 -3.49
C ASN A 235 13.41 -29.90 -2.65
N ILE A 236 13.11 -29.43 -1.45
CA ILE A 236 14.08 -29.05 -0.42
C ILE A 236 13.72 -29.81 0.86
N ASP A 237 14.64 -30.62 1.37
CA ASP A 237 14.49 -31.38 2.61
C ASP A 237 13.16 -32.19 2.69
N GLY A 238 12.81 -32.85 1.56
CA GLY A 238 11.61 -33.68 1.47
C GLY A 238 10.31 -32.93 1.21
N LYS A 239 10.34 -31.60 1.03
CA LYS A 239 9.16 -30.76 0.76
C LYS A 239 9.25 -30.14 -0.62
N ALA A 240 8.14 -30.09 -1.33
CA ALA A 240 8.05 -29.39 -2.61
C ALA A 240 8.46 -27.92 -2.46
N ILE A 241 9.20 -27.40 -3.44
CA ILE A 241 9.57 -25.99 -3.53
C ILE A 241 9.05 -25.41 -4.85
N TYR A 242 8.47 -24.23 -4.78
CA TYR A 242 7.97 -23.48 -5.92
C TYR A 242 8.77 -22.20 -6.09
N GLY A 243 9.09 -21.88 -7.33
CA GLY A 243 9.90 -20.70 -7.66
C GLY A 243 9.10 -19.41 -7.78
N HIS A 244 7.78 -19.45 -7.58
CA HIS A 244 6.90 -18.30 -7.68
C HIS A 244 5.67 -18.52 -6.80
N MET A 245 5.03 -17.42 -6.39
CA MET A 245 3.72 -17.41 -5.76
C MET A 245 2.97 -16.16 -6.21
N ASP A 246 1.70 -16.31 -6.48
CA ASP A 246 0.78 -15.22 -6.77
C ASP A 246 -0.66 -15.64 -6.46
N TYR A 247 -1.66 -14.84 -6.83
CA TYR A 247 -3.06 -15.17 -6.65
C TYR A 247 -3.89 -14.83 -7.88
N GLY A 248 -4.99 -15.54 -8.09
CA GLY A 248 -5.77 -15.44 -9.32
C GLY A 248 -7.28 -15.50 -9.14
N LYS A 249 -7.76 -15.51 -7.88
CA LYS A 249 -9.20 -15.57 -7.61
C LYS A 249 -9.91 -14.34 -8.18
N LYS A 250 -11.09 -14.56 -8.74
CA LYS A 250 -11.98 -13.49 -9.20
C LYS A 250 -12.50 -12.69 -8.01
N ASP A 251 -11.73 -11.69 -7.60
CA ASP A 251 -11.89 -10.93 -6.38
C ASP A 251 -11.38 -9.50 -6.60
N PRO A 252 -11.89 -8.48 -5.91
CA PRO A 252 -11.42 -7.09 -6.05
C PRO A 252 -9.90 -6.93 -5.95
N SER A 253 -9.23 -7.70 -5.11
CA SER A 253 -7.76 -7.64 -4.94
C SER A 253 -6.99 -7.95 -6.23
N LEU A 254 -7.56 -8.68 -7.17
CA LEU A 254 -6.93 -8.96 -8.47
C LEU A 254 -6.81 -7.71 -9.36
N GLY A 255 -7.60 -6.67 -9.10
CA GLY A 255 -7.57 -5.41 -9.85
C GLY A 255 -6.24 -4.70 -9.73
N TRP A 256 -5.86 -4.32 -8.52
CA TRP A 256 -4.60 -3.61 -8.28
C TRP A 256 -3.36 -4.51 -8.38
N ARG A 257 -3.52 -5.83 -8.17
CA ARG A 257 -2.39 -6.76 -8.30
C ARG A 257 -1.71 -6.65 -9.66
N PHE A 258 -2.49 -6.60 -10.70
CA PHE A 258 -1.95 -6.57 -12.05
C PHE A 258 -1.42 -5.17 -12.42
N THR A 259 -2.17 -4.12 -12.11
CA THR A 259 -1.76 -2.73 -12.39
C THR A 259 -0.47 -2.37 -11.66
N ASP A 260 -0.33 -2.77 -10.42
CA ASP A 260 0.71 -2.28 -9.54
C ASP A 260 2.07 -2.96 -9.76
N ALA A 261 2.06 -4.26 -10.02
CA ALA A 261 3.30 -5.02 -10.13
C ALA A 261 3.63 -5.40 -11.57
N TRP A 262 2.65 -5.90 -12.30
CA TRP A 262 2.90 -6.63 -13.54
C TRP A 262 2.96 -5.75 -14.78
N LEU A 263 2.25 -4.64 -14.84
CA LEU A 263 2.40 -3.70 -15.94
C LEU A 263 3.78 -3.04 -15.99
N SER A 264 4.46 -2.91 -14.85
CA SER A 264 5.84 -2.43 -14.81
C SER A 264 6.81 -3.33 -15.60
N MET A 265 6.54 -4.63 -15.68
CA MET A 265 7.27 -5.57 -16.54
C MET A 265 7.24 -5.12 -18.01
N ALA A 266 6.13 -4.56 -18.42
CA ALA A 266 5.90 -4.12 -19.79
C ALA A 266 6.37 -2.69 -20.06
N GLY A 267 6.73 -1.93 -19.03
CA GLY A 267 7.13 -0.53 -19.15
C GLY A 267 5.97 0.42 -19.42
N THR A 268 4.75 0.06 -19.07
CA THR A 268 3.57 0.91 -19.29
C THR A 268 3.49 2.09 -18.32
N ALA A 269 4.06 1.95 -17.15
CA ALA A 269 4.07 2.95 -16.07
C ALA A 269 5.37 3.75 -15.98
N ASP A 270 6.10 3.88 -17.05
CA ASP A 270 7.40 4.54 -17.00
C ASP A 270 7.27 6.06 -17.10
N VAL A 271 7.69 6.76 -16.05
CA VAL A 271 7.75 8.24 -16.02
C VAL A 271 8.77 8.82 -17.01
N GLY A 272 9.74 8.02 -17.43
CA GLY A 272 10.75 8.38 -18.41
C GLY A 272 10.33 8.13 -19.86
N ILE A 273 9.03 7.99 -20.17
CA ILE A 273 8.55 7.69 -21.51
C ILE A 273 9.11 8.70 -22.53
N PRO A 274 9.87 8.24 -23.53
CA PRO A 274 10.57 9.14 -24.44
C PRO A 274 9.69 10.08 -25.27
N ASN A 275 8.38 9.78 -25.38
CA ASN A 275 7.43 10.64 -26.09
C ASN A 275 6.97 11.86 -25.27
N GLY A 276 7.46 12.01 -24.04
CA GLY A 276 7.15 13.12 -23.14
C GLY A 276 5.70 13.22 -22.68
N LYS A 277 4.90 12.17 -22.89
CA LYS A 277 3.47 12.13 -22.51
C LYS A 277 3.23 11.01 -21.53
N PRO A 278 2.80 11.32 -20.29
CA PRO A 278 2.66 10.33 -19.26
C PRO A 278 1.57 9.30 -19.59
N ILE A 279 1.92 8.03 -19.44
CA ILE A 279 0.98 6.91 -19.35
C ILE A 279 1.22 6.30 -17.98
N ASP A 280 0.17 6.13 -17.20
CA ASP A 280 0.27 5.57 -15.86
C ASP A 280 0.36 4.04 -15.85
N GLU A 281 0.49 3.48 -14.66
CA GLU A 281 0.55 2.04 -14.40
C GLU A 281 -0.74 1.30 -14.80
N TRP A 282 -1.82 2.00 -15.07
CA TRP A 282 -3.08 1.45 -15.59
C TRP A 282 -3.16 1.49 -17.11
N GLY A 283 -2.15 2.01 -17.75
CA GLY A 283 -2.14 2.25 -19.19
C GLY A 283 -2.97 3.46 -19.62
N ILE A 284 -3.39 4.32 -18.68
CA ILE A 284 -4.15 5.52 -18.98
C ILE A 284 -3.20 6.64 -19.40
N ARG A 285 -3.44 7.21 -20.58
CA ARG A 285 -2.76 8.43 -21.00
C ARG A 285 -3.38 9.65 -20.35
N ALA A 286 -2.55 10.52 -19.80
CA ALA A 286 -2.96 11.83 -19.32
C ALA A 286 -2.45 12.96 -20.23
N SER A 287 -3.02 14.16 -20.09
CA SER A 287 -2.50 15.39 -20.69
C SER A 287 -1.08 15.69 -20.21
N ALA A 288 -0.36 16.56 -20.94
CA ALA A 288 1.05 16.84 -20.67
C ALA A 288 1.33 17.40 -19.25
N ASP A 289 0.34 18.05 -18.66
CA ASP A 289 0.36 18.53 -17.27
C ASP A 289 -0.05 17.46 -16.22
N GLY A 290 -0.34 16.23 -16.67
CA GLY A 290 -0.80 15.15 -15.81
C GLY A 290 -2.24 15.28 -15.29
N CYS A 291 -3.00 16.26 -15.75
CA CYS A 291 -4.31 16.61 -15.20
C CYS A 291 -5.44 15.73 -15.77
N ASN A 292 -5.65 15.78 -17.08
CA ASN A 292 -6.82 15.19 -17.73
C ASN A 292 -6.52 13.80 -18.30
N PRO A 293 -7.19 12.71 -17.84
CA PRO A 293 -7.16 11.42 -18.52
C PRO A 293 -7.66 11.53 -19.96
N GLN A 294 -6.96 10.89 -20.91
CA GLN A 294 -7.20 11.05 -22.35
C GLN A 294 -7.58 9.74 -23.06
N GLY A 295 -7.35 8.60 -22.45
CA GLY A 295 -7.70 7.30 -23.00
C GLY A 295 -6.89 6.15 -22.41
N ALA A 296 -7.49 5.00 -22.31
CA ALA A 296 -6.87 3.75 -21.87
C ALA A 296 -6.47 2.87 -23.06
N SER A 297 -7.30 2.79 -24.10
CA SER A 297 -7.00 1.99 -25.29
C SER A 297 -5.87 2.59 -26.14
N VAL A 298 -5.13 1.71 -26.82
CA VAL A 298 -4.10 2.13 -27.80
C VAL A 298 -4.71 3.02 -28.89
N SER A 299 -5.94 2.78 -29.30
CA SER A 299 -6.64 3.62 -30.30
C SER A 299 -6.86 5.06 -29.82
N ARG A 300 -6.80 5.32 -28.51
CA ARG A 300 -6.84 6.68 -27.93
C ARG A 300 -5.48 7.14 -27.37
N GLY A 301 -4.43 6.39 -27.67
CA GLY A 301 -3.06 6.71 -27.24
C GLY A 301 -2.70 6.23 -25.84
N GLY A 302 -3.56 5.42 -25.20
CA GLY A 302 -3.24 4.69 -23.98
C GLY A 302 -2.43 3.42 -24.25
N ALA A 303 -2.26 2.58 -23.25
CA ALA A 303 -1.46 1.36 -23.32
C ALA A 303 -2.10 0.14 -22.64
N THR A 304 -3.33 0.24 -22.17
CA THR A 304 -4.00 -0.85 -21.43
C THR A 304 -4.10 -2.15 -22.22
N ASN A 305 -4.35 -2.08 -23.53
CA ASN A 305 -4.37 -3.23 -24.43
C ASN A 305 -3.16 -3.26 -25.39
N SER A 306 -2.05 -2.66 -24.99
CA SER A 306 -0.81 -2.68 -25.77
C SER A 306 -0.19 -4.09 -25.81
N PRO A 307 0.65 -4.40 -26.82
CA PRO A 307 1.39 -5.65 -26.86
C PRO A 307 2.17 -5.94 -25.56
N ALA A 308 2.72 -4.91 -24.94
CA ALA A 308 3.45 -5.02 -23.69
C ALA A 308 2.52 -5.42 -22.52
N ALA A 309 1.35 -4.82 -22.39
CA ALA A 309 0.37 -5.17 -21.36
C ALA A 309 -0.16 -6.60 -21.54
N VAL A 310 -0.43 -7.01 -22.77
CA VAL A 310 -0.83 -8.39 -23.11
C VAL A 310 0.30 -9.39 -22.78
N TYR A 311 1.55 -9.02 -23.06
CA TYR A 311 2.72 -9.81 -22.68
C TYR A 311 2.80 -10.00 -21.16
N ALA A 312 2.64 -8.93 -20.38
CA ALA A 312 2.66 -8.99 -18.93
C ALA A 312 1.55 -9.91 -18.37
N LEU A 313 0.31 -9.78 -18.88
CA LEU A 313 -0.80 -10.65 -18.46
C LEU A 313 -0.54 -12.12 -18.84
N THR A 314 0.02 -12.38 -20.00
CA THR A 314 0.39 -13.74 -20.43
C THR A 314 1.43 -14.35 -19.48
N LYS A 315 2.46 -13.59 -19.11
CA LYS A 315 3.49 -14.05 -18.15
C LYS A 315 2.92 -14.25 -16.75
N TYR A 316 2.08 -13.35 -16.29
CA TYR A 316 1.38 -13.49 -15.01
C TYR A 316 0.63 -14.82 -14.90
N ILE A 317 -0.18 -15.13 -15.90
CA ILE A 317 -0.97 -16.36 -15.96
C ILE A 317 -0.05 -17.60 -16.08
N ASP A 318 0.93 -17.55 -16.97
CA ASP A 318 1.84 -18.67 -17.22
C ASP A 318 2.66 -19.01 -15.97
N TRP A 319 3.22 -18.02 -15.29
CA TRP A 319 4.06 -18.28 -14.12
C TRP A 319 3.25 -18.78 -12.94
N MET A 320 2.05 -18.24 -12.74
CA MET A 320 1.15 -18.76 -11.71
C MET A 320 0.78 -20.22 -11.96
N LYS A 321 0.51 -20.61 -13.20
CA LYS A 321 0.20 -22.01 -13.55
C LYS A 321 1.39 -22.94 -13.51
N LYS A 322 2.59 -22.47 -13.89
CA LYS A 322 3.78 -23.30 -14.03
C LYS A 322 4.62 -23.39 -12.76
N TYR A 323 4.74 -22.28 -12.02
CA TYR A 323 5.77 -22.12 -10.98
C TYR A 323 5.21 -21.90 -9.58
N SER A 324 3.88 -21.80 -9.42
CA SER A 324 3.21 -21.63 -8.13
C SER A 324 2.53 -22.92 -7.66
N PRO A 325 2.19 -23.04 -6.37
CA PRO A 325 1.27 -24.06 -5.89
C PRO A 325 -0.05 -23.98 -6.68
N LYS A 326 -0.67 -25.12 -6.95
CA LYS A 326 -1.90 -25.20 -7.77
C LYS A 326 -3.07 -24.40 -7.17
N GLU A 327 -3.09 -24.27 -5.86
CA GLU A 327 -4.10 -23.54 -5.08
C GLU A 327 -4.05 -22.03 -5.30
N ALA A 328 -2.89 -21.50 -5.70
CA ALA A 328 -2.63 -20.08 -5.88
C ALA A 328 -3.67 -19.38 -6.78
N ILE A 329 -4.09 -20.05 -7.86
CA ILE A 329 -5.09 -19.52 -8.80
C ILE A 329 -6.46 -19.26 -8.15
N GLY A 330 -6.76 -19.92 -7.05
CA GLY A 330 -8.01 -19.77 -6.28
C GLY A 330 -7.89 -18.87 -5.05
N MET A 331 -6.73 -18.23 -4.82
CA MET A 331 -6.47 -17.40 -3.66
C MET A 331 -6.73 -15.91 -3.92
N THR A 332 -7.07 -15.19 -2.85
CA THR A 332 -7.10 -13.72 -2.77
C THR A 332 -5.76 -13.19 -2.25
N PHE A 333 -5.60 -11.86 -2.22
CA PHE A 333 -4.46 -11.18 -1.58
C PHE A 333 -4.19 -11.68 -0.16
N GLY A 334 -5.22 -11.65 0.70
CA GLY A 334 -5.08 -12.05 2.11
C GLY A 334 -4.77 -13.53 2.31
N GLU A 335 -5.20 -14.40 1.39
CA GLU A 335 -4.92 -15.84 1.42
C GLU A 335 -3.50 -16.16 0.91
N ALA A 336 -3.01 -15.41 -0.08
CA ALA A 336 -1.70 -15.63 -0.71
C ALA A 336 -0.54 -15.07 0.13
N GLY A 337 -0.72 -13.94 0.80
CA GLY A 337 0.33 -13.24 1.55
C GLY A 337 1.08 -14.09 2.57
N PRO A 338 0.40 -14.91 3.41
CA PRO A 338 1.05 -15.78 4.39
C PRO A 338 1.71 -17.06 3.81
N VAL A 339 1.43 -17.42 2.57
CA VAL A 339 1.89 -18.72 1.99
C VAL A 339 3.41 -18.89 2.04
N PRO A 340 4.25 -17.88 1.74
CA PRO A 340 5.70 -18.01 1.85
C PRO A 340 6.19 -18.42 3.25
N ALA A 341 5.46 -18.09 4.31
CA ALA A 341 5.79 -18.49 5.68
C ALA A 341 5.83 -19.99 5.89
N GLN A 342 5.15 -20.77 5.05
CA GLN A 342 5.13 -22.24 5.08
C GLN A 342 6.43 -22.88 4.55
N GLY A 343 7.32 -22.08 3.97
CA GLY A 343 8.67 -22.51 3.56
C GLY A 343 8.79 -23.14 2.18
N GLN A 344 7.70 -23.22 1.42
CA GLN A 344 7.66 -23.87 0.10
C GLN A 344 7.83 -22.92 -1.09
N ILE A 345 8.03 -21.63 -0.84
CA ILE A 345 8.21 -20.61 -1.87
C ILE A 345 9.66 -20.11 -1.84
N ALA A 346 10.33 -20.13 -2.99
CA ALA A 346 11.72 -19.67 -3.11
C ALA A 346 11.84 -18.17 -3.32
N GLN A 347 10.92 -17.59 -4.09
CA GLN A 347 10.84 -16.15 -4.34
C GLN A 347 9.40 -15.71 -4.65
N GLN A 348 9.16 -14.40 -4.44
CA GLN A 348 7.88 -13.77 -4.78
C GLN A 348 8.04 -12.26 -4.90
N ILE A 349 7.16 -11.58 -5.63
CA ILE A 349 6.95 -10.14 -5.55
C ILE A 349 5.59 -9.92 -4.92
N PHE A 350 5.57 -9.15 -3.80
CA PHE A 350 4.35 -8.95 -3.04
C PHE A 350 4.45 -7.73 -2.11
N TRP A 351 3.33 -7.27 -1.53
CA TRP A 351 3.30 -6.21 -0.52
C TRP A 351 3.78 -6.75 0.84
N TYR A 352 5.05 -7.09 0.92
CA TYR A 352 5.59 -7.73 2.13
C TYR A 352 5.52 -6.87 3.37
N THR A 353 5.49 -5.55 3.23
CA THR A 353 5.32 -4.66 4.38
C THR A 353 3.99 -4.89 5.11
N ALA A 354 2.94 -5.34 4.40
CA ALA A 354 1.68 -5.75 5.02
C ALA A 354 1.77 -7.08 5.79
N PHE A 355 2.70 -7.96 5.43
CA PHE A 355 2.80 -9.32 5.98
C PHE A 355 4.08 -9.57 6.79
N THR A 356 5.02 -8.63 6.85
CA THR A 356 6.30 -8.85 7.55
C THR A 356 6.10 -9.26 9.02
N ALA A 357 5.15 -8.65 9.73
CA ALA A 357 4.85 -9.00 11.11
C ALA A 357 4.43 -10.47 11.27
N ASP A 358 3.76 -11.04 10.28
CA ASP A 358 3.36 -12.45 10.29
C ASP A 358 4.50 -13.39 9.85
N MET A 359 5.42 -12.90 9.02
CA MET A 359 6.52 -13.68 8.43
C MET A 359 7.74 -13.88 9.34
N ILE A 360 7.79 -13.21 10.48
CA ILE A 360 8.89 -13.28 11.46
C ILE A 360 8.49 -13.98 12.76
N LYS A 361 7.30 -14.58 12.85
CA LYS A 361 6.84 -15.26 14.05
C LYS A 361 7.75 -16.46 14.39
N PRO A 362 8.14 -16.62 15.67
CA PRO A 362 8.91 -17.77 16.09
C PRO A 362 8.21 -19.10 15.74
N GLY A 363 9.00 -20.08 15.34
CA GLY A 363 8.49 -21.42 15.00
C GLY A 363 8.07 -21.60 13.55
N LEU A 364 8.05 -20.54 12.74
CA LEU A 364 7.81 -20.67 11.30
C LEU A 364 8.99 -21.35 10.59
N PRO A 365 8.75 -22.16 9.54
CA PRO A 365 9.81 -22.81 8.77
C PRO A 365 10.85 -21.86 8.17
N VAL A 366 10.46 -20.60 7.95
CA VAL A 366 11.28 -19.54 7.34
C VAL A 366 11.99 -18.64 8.37
N VAL A 367 11.92 -19.02 9.66
CA VAL A 367 12.57 -18.30 10.76
C VAL A 367 13.52 -19.24 11.49
N ASN A 368 14.74 -18.77 11.75
CA ASN A 368 15.75 -19.51 12.51
C ASN A 368 15.42 -19.51 14.01
N ALA A 369 16.06 -20.42 14.77
CA ALA A 369 15.84 -20.54 16.21
C ALA A 369 16.21 -19.25 16.99
N ASP A 370 17.14 -18.45 16.49
CA ASP A 370 17.54 -17.16 17.05
C ASP A 370 16.59 -16.00 16.67
N GLY A 371 15.52 -16.30 15.92
CA GLY A 371 14.54 -15.34 15.44
C GLY A 371 14.93 -14.56 14.19
N THR A 372 16.07 -14.90 13.55
CA THR A 372 16.45 -14.30 12.26
C THR A 372 15.71 -14.97 11.10
N PRO A 373 15.18 -14.21 10.12
CA PRO A 373 14.50 -14.80 8.98
C PRO A 373 15.50 -15.40 7.97
N LYS A 374 15.09 -16.53 7.37
CA LYS A 374 15.81 -17.18 6.26
C LYS A 374 15.61 -16.47 4.92
N TRP A 375 14.82 -15.44 4.89
CA TRP A 375 14.48 -14.67 3.71
C TRP A 375 15.01 -13.24 3.78
N ARG A 376 15.06 -12.60 2.62
CA ARG A 376 15.42 -11.18 2.48
C ARG A 376 14.48 -10.48 1.52
N MET A 377 14.42 -9.14 1.64
CA MET A 377 13.69 -8.27 0.74
C MET A 377 14.65 -7.43 -0.11
N ALA A 378 14.24 -7.17 -1.33
CA ALA A 378 14.93 -6.30 -2.27
C ALA A 378 13.90 -5.60 -3.17
N PRO A 379 14.26 -4.55 -3.93
CA PRO A 379 13.43 -4.01 -4.98
C PRO A 379 13.11 -5.07 -6.04
N GLY A 380 11.91 -5.00 -6.63
CA GLY A 380 11.52 -5.84 -7.76
C GLY A 380 12.42 -5.63 -8.99
N PRO A 381 12.42 -6.58 -9.94
CA PRO A 381 13.17 -6.45 -11.19
C PRO A 381 12.60 -5.33 -12.06
N ASN A 382 13.46 -4.73 -12.90
CA ASN A 382 13.02 -3.82 -13.97
C ASN A 382 12.53 -4.61 -15.19
N GLY A 383 11.70 -3.98 -16.01
CA GLY A 383 11.30 -4.58 -17.28
C GLY A 383 12.46 -4.68 -18.27
N PRO A 384 12.36 -5.61 -19.24
CA PRO A 384 13.44 -5.90 -20.17
C PRO A 384 13.73 -4.77 -21.17
N TYR A 385 12.86 -3.75 -21.25
CA TYR A 385 12.90 -2.74 -22.32
C TYR A 385 13.47 -1.41 -21.92
N TRP A 386 13.43 -1.12 -20.63
CA TRP A 386 13.95 0.10 -20.05
C TRP A 386 15.16 -0.21 -19.20
N LYS A 387 16.28 0.38 -19.55
CA LYS A 387 17.46 0.39 -18.68
C LYS A 387 17.42 1.53 -17.67
N GLN A 388 16.64 2.56 -17.97
CA GLN A 388 16.53 3.78 -17.17
C GLN A 388 15.08 4.24 -17.14
N GLY A 389 14.64 4.78 -16.04
CA GLY A 389 13.32 5.38 -15.88
C GLY A 389 12.24 4.42 -15.40
N MET A 390 12.39 3.12 -15.55
CA MET A 390 11.43 2.16 -14.99
C MET A 390 11.45 2.21 -13.48
N GLN A 391 10.33 2.51 -12.92
CA GLN A 391 10.10 2.44 -11.49
C GLN A 391 10.01 0.98 -11.06
N ASN A 392 10.36 0.70 -9.82
CA ASN A 392 10.38 -0.67 -9.30
C ASN A 392 8.99 -1.13 -8.83
N GLY A 393 7.98 -1.06 -9.70
CA GLY A 393 6.64 -1.47 -9.35
C GLY A 393 5.90 -0.46 -8.49
N TYR A 394 5.06 -0.94 -7.59
CA TYR A 394 4.08 -0.18 -6.85
C TYR A 394 4.54 0.09 -5.41
N GLN A 395 4.35 1.33 -4.99
CA GLN A 395 4.33 1.69 -3.58
C GLN A 395 3.09 2.54 -3.30
N ASP A 396 2.40 2.22 -2.24
CA ASP A 396 1.21 2.88 -1.77
C ASP A 396 1.35 3.30 -0.30
N VAL A 397 0.47 4.19 0.11
CA VAL A 397 0.41 4.70 1.48
C VAL A 397 -1.04 4.63 1.92
N GLY A 398 -1.36 3.72 2.84
CA GLY A 398 -2.62 3.79 3.58
C GLY A 398 -2.69 5.12 4.29
N SER A 399 -3.77 5.87 4.13
CA SER A 399 -3.77 7.30 4.46
C SER A 399 -5.09 7.78 5.01
N TRP A 400 -5.02 8.63 6.02
CA TRP A 400 -6.18 9.31 6.60
C TRP A 400 -6.79 10.30 5.62
N THR A 401 -8.08 10.13 5.35
CA THR A 401 -8.88 10.89 4.39
C THR A 401 -10.13 11.44 5.08
N PHE A 402 -10.49 12.68 4.79
CA PHE A 402 -11.63 13.38 5.41
C PHE A 402 -12.50 14.05 4.35
N PHE A 403 -13.82 14.07 4.57
CA PHE A 403 -14.74 14.81 3.70
C PHE A 403 -14.78 16.29 4.07
N LYS A 404 -14.70 17.16 3.05
CA LYS A 404 -14.69 18.61 3.26
C LYS A 404 -16.04 19.18 3.73
N ASP A 405 -17.14 18.51 3.35
CA ASP A 405 -18.51 18.96 3.61
C ASP A 405 -19.18 18.17 4.76
N HIS A 406 -18.39 17.42 5.55
CA HIS A 406 -18.84 16.74 6.76
C HIS A 406 -18.89 17.73 7.95
N ASP A 407 -19.49 17.32 9.08
CA ASP A 407 -19.51 18.12 10.31
C ASP A 407 -18.10 18.57 10.71
N ALA A 408 -17.86 19.87 10.75
CA ALA A 408 -16.53 20.43 10.91
C ALA A 408 -15.88 20.09 12.27
N ASP A 409 -16.69 19.99 13.34
CA ASP A 409 -16.16 19.67 14.66
C ASP A 409 -15.86 18.16 14.78
N LYS A 410 -16.64 17.32 14.08
CA LYS A 410 -16.35 15.88 13.94
C LYS A 410 -15.09 15.63 13.09
N VAL A 411 -14.94 16.35 11.97
CA VAL A 411 -13.72 16.30 11.15
C VAL A 411 -12.50 16.72 11.96
N ALA A 412 -12.62 17.81 12.76
CA ALA A 412 -11.53 18.27 13.62
C ALA A 412 -11.14 17.21 14.66
N ALA A 413 -12.11 16.52 15.26
CA ALA A 413 -11.85 15.44 16.22
C ALA A 413 -11.23 14.20 15.56
N ALA A 414 -11.70 13.82 14.37
CA ALA A 414 -11.09 12.73 13.59
C ALA A 414 -9.67 13.09 13.12
N TRP A 415 -9.43 14.36 12.78
CA TRP A 415 -8.10 14.88 12.48
C TRP A 415 -7.16 14.83 13.70
N LEU A 416 -7.66 15.12 14.92
CA LEU A 416 -6.87 14.91 16.14
C LEU A 416 -6.50 13.44 16.34
N TYR A 417 -7.43 12.52 16.10
CA TYR A 417 -7.16 11.09 16.22
C TYR A 417 -6.14 10.62 15.16
N ALA A 418 -6.28 11.03 13.91
CA ALA A 418 -5.31 10.73 12.86
C ALA A 418 -3.90 11.22 13.21
N GLN A 419 -3.79 12.45 13.74
CA GLN A 419 -2.51 12.97 14.21
C GLN A 419 -1.98 12.21 15.43
N PHE A 420 -2.84 11.78 16.33
CA PHE A 420 -2.44 11.02 17.52
C PHE A 420 -1.83 9.66 17.15
N VAL A 421 -2.47 8.91 16.25
CA VAL A 421 -1.95 7.59 15.83
C VAL A 421 -0.69 7.69 14.96
N THR A 422 -0.40 8.88 14.42
CA THR A 422 0.79 9.15 13.61
C THR A 422 1.79 10.09 14.28
N ALA A 423 1.52 10.52 15.53
CA ALA A 423 2.38 11.42 16.29
C ALA A 423 3.76 10.81 16.58
N LYS A 424 4.79 11.64 16.72
CA LYS A 424 6.14 11.18 17.11
C LYS A 424 6.17 10.42 18.45
N SER A 425 5.21 10.70 19.34
CA SER A 425 5.04 9.94 20.60
C SER A 425 4.65 8.48 20.39
N THR A 426 3.92 8.16 19.32
CA THR A 426 3.22 6.88 19.13
C THR A 426 3.66 6.11 17.90
N SER A 427 4.15 6.81 16.86
CA SER A 427 4.42 6.24 15.52
C SER A 427 5.49 5.16 15.52
N LEU A 428 6.56 5.29 16.31
CA LEU A 428 7.60 4.26 16.38
C LEU A 428 7.06 2.95 16.96
N LYS A 429 6.25 3.02 18.01
CA LYS A 429 5.61 1.82 18.57
C LYS A 429 4.65 1.18 17.56
N LYS A 430 3.85 1.98 16.88
CA LYS A 430 2.97 1.51 15.79
C LYS A 430 3.77 0.85 14.67
N THR A 431 4.86 1.47 14.24
CA THR A 431 5.80 0.92 13.26
C THR A 431 6.35 -0.44 13.69
N ILE A 432 6.71 -0.62 14.96
CA ILE A 432 7.21 -1.90 15.48
C ILE A 432 6.12 -2.97 15.48
N VAL A 433 4.88 -2.62 15.75
CA VAL A 433 3.76 -3.57 15.76
C VAL A 433 3.39 -4.02 14.34
N GLY A 434 3.22 -3.09 13.42
CA GLY A 434 2.78 -3.37 12.06
C GLY A 434 3.91 -3.57 11.05
N LEU A 435 5.13 -3.16 11.39
CA LEU A 435 6.31 -3.13 10.52
C LEU A 435 6.11 -2.36 9.21
N THR A 436 5.27 -1.33 9.28
CA THR A 436 4.99 -0.39 8.19
C THR A 436 5.39 1.03 8.60
N PRO A 437 6.66 1.43 8.42
CA PRO A 437 7.14 2.73 8.89
C PRO A 437 6.56 3.88 8.07
N ILE A 438 6.15 4.95 8.77
CA ILE A 438 5.58 6.14 8.14
C ILE A 438 6.42 7.41 8.38
N ARG A 439 7.41 7.36 9.28
CA ARG A 439 8.28 8.48 9.59
C ARG A 439 9.74 8.13 9.36
N GLU A 440 10.48 9.08 8.80
CA GLU A 440 11.93 8.96 8.63
C GLU A 440 12.63 8.82 9.99
N SER A 441 12.21 9.62 10.98
CA SER A 441 12.75 9.54 12.34
C SER A 441 12.55 8.16 12.98
N ASP A 442 11.43 7.48 12.70
CA ASP A 442 11.18 6.13 13.21
C ASP A 442 12.14 5.12 12.61
N ILE A 443 12.27 5.11 11.27
CA ILE A 443 13.14 4.14 10.58
C ILE A 443 14.63 4.37 10.90
N GLN A 444 15.03 5.60 11.23
CA GLN A 444 16.40 5.93 11.64
C GLN A 444 16.67 5.68 13.13
N SER A 445 15.64 5.31 13.90
CA SER A 445 15.76 5.09 15.34
C SER A 445 16.70 3.94 15.72
N LYS A 446 17.25 4.02 16.95
CA LYS A 446 18.03 2.91 17.52
C LYS A 446 17.21 1.63 17.64
N ALA A 447 15.93 1.74 17.99
CA ALA A 447 15.05 0.58 18.12
C ALA A 447 14.92 -0.19 16.79
N MET A 448 14.74 0.50 15.67
CA MET A 448 14.70 -0.14 14.35
C MET A 448 16.08 -0.71 13.96
N THR A 449 17.18 -0.04 14.32
CA THR A 449 18.54 -0.57 14.11
C THR A 449 18.75 -1.89 14.86
N ASP A 450 18.34 -1.95 16.11
CA ASP A 450 18.48 -3.15 16.94
C ASP A 450 17.61 -4.31 16.43
N MET A 451 16.47 -4.01 15.81
CA MET A 451 15.57 -5.01 15.21
C MET A 451 15.94 -5.44 13.80
N ALA A 452 16.76 -4.66 13.08
CA ALA A 452 17.06 -4.90 11.66
C ALA A 452 17.49 -6.34 11.33
N PRO A 453 18.32 -7.05 12.13
CA PRO A 453 18.70 -8.44 11.85
C PRO A 453 17.51 -9.41 11.81
N LYS A 454 16.39 -9.07 12.43
CA LYS A 454 15.18 -9.90 12.51
C LYS A 454 14.09 -9.50 11.51
N LEU A 455 14.36 -8.52 10.65
CA LEU A 455 13.36 -7.95 9.75
C LEU A 455 13.66 -8.17 8.25
N GLY A 456 14.58 -9.10 7.91
CA GLY A 456 14.77 -9.59 6.56
C GLY A 456 15.19 -8.54 5.51
N GLY A 457 15.80 -7.43 5.94
CA GLY A 457 16.22 -6.34 5.04
C GLY A 457 15.23 -5.18 4.96
N LEU A 458 14.13 -5.20 5.72
CA LEU A 458 13.13 -4.14 5.75
C LEU A 458 13.73 -2.79 6.15
N VAL A 459 14.53 -2.75 7.21
CA VAL A 459 15.16 -1.52 7.71
C VAL A 459 16.16 -0.98 6.70
N GLU A 460 16.97 -1.84 6.13
CA GLU A 460 17.93 -1.51 5.08
C GLU A 460 17.25 -0.93 3.85
N PHE A 461 16.14 -1.54 3.42
CA PHE A 461 15.34 -1.04 2.31
C PHE A 461 14.80 0.37 2.59
N TYR A 462 14.14 0.57 3.74
CA TYR A 462 13.56 1.88 4.07
C TYR A 462 14.60 2.98 4.30
N ARG A 463 15.84 2.63 4.63
CA ARG A 463 16.98 3.57 4.73
C ARG A 463 17.70 3.78 3.40
N SER A 464 17.38 3.00 2.38
CA SER A 464 18.07 3.05 1.09
C SER A 464 17.47 4.07 0.13
N PRO A 465 18.22 4.52 -0.88
CA PRO A 465 17.66 5.33 -1.97
C PRO A 465 16.67 4.56 -2.83
N ALA A 466 16.63 3.22 -2.76
CA ALA A 466 15.66 2.41 -3.48
C ALA A 466 14.22 2.69 -3.05
N ARG A 467 14.01 3.10 -1.81
CA ARG A 467 12.68 3.46 -1.27
C ARG A 467 11.95 4.53 -2.07
N VAL A 468 12.65 5.45 -2.69
CA VAL A 468 12.04 6.55 -3.46
C VAL A 468 12.01 6.30 -4.97
N ALA A 469 12.48 5.14 -5.41
CA ALA A 469 12.53 4.75 -6.82
C ALA A 469 11.25 3.97 -7.25
N TRP A 470 10.08 4.36 -6.72
CA TRP A 470 8.80 3.69 -6.96
C TRP A 470 7.86 4.58 -7.76
N THR A 471 6.98 3.95 -8.54
CA THR A 471 5.92 4.65 -9.26
C THR A 471 4.77 4.96 -8.31
N PRO A 472 4.39 6.24 -8.14
CA PRO A 472 3.12 6.58 -7.51
C PRO A 472 1.98 6.05 -8.36
N THR A 473 0.92 5.53 -7.75
CA THR A 473 -0.22 4.96 -8.45
C THR A 473 -1.48 5.82 -8.32
N GLY A 474 -2.47 5.57 -9.17
CA GLY A 474 -3.78 6.16 -9.09
C GLY A 474 -3.90 7.65 -9.44
N THR A 475 -2.80 8.37 -9.65
CA THR A 475 -2.82 9.83 -9.90
C THR A 475 -3.67 10.21 -11.12
N ASN A 476 -3.66 9.39 -12.17
CA ASN A 476 -4.44 9.62 -13.40
C ASN A 476 -5.79 8.90 -13.42
N VAL A 477 -6.11 8.09 -12.39
CA VAL A 477 -7.34 7.29 -12.32
C VAL A 477 -8.51 8.15 -11.87
N PRO A 478 -9.50 8.43 -12.75
CA PRO A 478 -10.56 9.37 -12.42
C PRO A 478 -11.69 8.78 -11.56
N ASP A 479 -11.83 7.46 -11.57
CA ASP A 479 -12.80 6.71 -10.75
C ASP A 479 -12.22 5.34 -10.45
N TYR A 480 -11.37 5.26 -9.42
CA TYR A 480 -10.66 4.06 -9.04
C TYR A 480 -11.60 2.86 -8.80
N PRO A 481 -12.65 2.95 -7.98
CA PRO A 481 -13.47 1.78 -7.69
C PRO A 481 -14.11 1.19 -8.94
N LYS A 482 -14.54 2.05 -9.87
CA LYS A 482 -15.17 1.62 -11.11
C LYS A 482 -14.18 0.98 -12.07
N LEU A 483 -13.00 1.60 -12.23
CA LEU A 483 -11.97 1.10 -13.13
C LEU A 483 -11.30 -0.16 -12.57
N ALA A 484 -11.03 -0.23 -11.26
CA ALA A 484 -10.52 -1.45 -10.62
C ALA A 484 -11.48 -2.63 -10.80
N GLN A 485 -12.80 -2.39 -10.71
CA GLN A 485 -13.80 -3.43 -10.99
C GLN A 485 -13.68 -3.99 -12.41
N LEU A 486 -13.38 -3.17 -13.39
CA LEU A 486 -13.15 -3.63 -14.75
C LEU A 486 -11.88 -4.45 -14.86
N TRP A 487 -10.81 -4.03 -14.19
CA TRP A 487 -9.55 -4.75 -14.16
C TRP A 487 -9.72 -6.17 -13.62
N TRP A 488 -10.21 -6.33 -12.39
CA TRP A 488 -10.28 -7.67 -11.81
C TRP A 488 -11.24 -8.61 -12.56
N LYS A 489 -12.30 -8.09 -13.17
CA LYS A 489 -13.22 -8.89 -13.99
C LYS A 489 -12.56 -9.40 -15.27
N ASN A 490 -11.84 -8.53 -15.98
CA ASN A 490 -11.20 -8.88 -17.24
C ASN A 490 -9.93 -9.72 -17.03
N VAL A 491 -9.14 -9.43 -16.01
CA VAL A 491 -7.98 -10.26 -15.65
C VAL A 491 -8.45 -11.68 -15.26
N ALA A 492 -9.51 -11.80 -14.46
CA ALA A 492 -10.04 -13.09 -14.03
C ALA A 492 -10.48 -13.98 -15.20
N VAL A 493 -11.13 -13.45 -16.22
CA VAL A 493 -11.56 -14.27 -17.39
C VAL A 493 -10.38 -14.72 -18.25
N ALA A 494 -9.24 -14.00 -18.20
CA ALA A 494 -8.00 -14.47 -18.81
C ALA A 494 -7.32 -15.55 -17.95
N VAL A 495 -7.32 -15.39 -16.64
CA VAL A 495 -6.76 -16.37 -15.67
C VAL A 495 -7.51 -17.71 -15.80
N THR A 496 -8.82 -17.68 -15.90
CA THR A 496 -9.66 -18.90 -16.07
C THR A 496 -9.55 -19.51 -17.46
N GLY A 497 -9.06 -18.75 -18.46
CA GLY A 497 -8.97 -19.19 -19.84
C GLY A 497 -10.27 -19.03 -20.64
N GLU A 498 -11.27 -18.32 -20.10
CA GLU A 498 -12.50 -17.97 -20.83
C GLU A 498 -12.24 -17.04 -22.01
N LYS A 499 -11.24 -16.16 -21.88
CA LYS A 499 -10.72 -15.28 -22.94
C LYS A 499 -9.20 -15.40 -23.05
N THR A 500 -8.69 -15.15 -24.26
CA THR A 500 -7.23 -14.95 -24.41
C THR A 500 -6.82 -13.66 -23.72
N PRO A 501 -5.55 -13.52 -23.26
CA PRO A 501 -5.04 -12.28 -22.70
C PRO A 501 -5.31 -11.05 -23.60
N GLN A 502 -5.10 -11.16 -24.91
CA GLN A 502 -5.40 -10.08 -25.86
C GLN A 502 -6.89 -9.69 -25.83
N ALA A 503 -7.80 -10.65 -25.96
CA ALA A 503 -9.23 -10.38 -25.96
C ALA A 503 -9.72 -9.79 -24.60
N ALA A 504 -9.12 -10.21 -23.49
CA ALA A 504 -9.44 -9.67 -22.17
C ALA A 504 -8.97 -8.21 -22.05
N MET A 505 -7.74 -7.90 -22.49
CA MET A 505 -7.22 -6.54 -22.42
C MET A 505 -7.89 -5.59 -23.42
N ASP A 506 -8.28 -6.06 -24.62
CA ASP A 506 -9.06 -5.27 -25.58
C ASP A 506 -10.43 -4.89 -24.98
N ASN A 507 -11.10 -5.85 -24.35
CA ASN A 507 -12.38 -5.59 -23.70
C ASN A 507 -12.21 -4.61 -22.52
N LEU A 508 -11.18 -4.80 -21.68
CA LEU A 508 -10.89 -3.92 -20.57
C LEU A 508 -10.65 -2.48 -21.02
N ALA A 509 -9.79 -2.29 -22.01
CA ALA A 509 -9.45 -0.95 -22.52
C ALA A 509 -10.68 -0.22 -23.08
N GLU A 510 -11.56 -0.92 -23.81
CA GLU A 510 -12.80 -0.34 -24.33
C GLU A 510 -13.77 0.02 -23.18
N GLU A 511 -13.94 -0.84 -22.19
CA GLU A 511 -14.80 -0.57 -21.03
C GLU A 511 -14.27 0.62 -20.21
N MET A 512 -12.96 0.72 -20.00
CA MET A 512 -12.34 1.86 -19.33
C MET A 512 -12.57 3.17 -20.11
N ASP A 513 -12.37 3.15 -21.42
CA ASP A 513 -12.64 4.31 -22.29
C ASP A 513 -14.11 4.75 -22.18
N GLN A 514 -15.07 3.80 -22.16
CA GLN A 514 -16.48 4.11 -22.01
C GLN A 514 -16.80 4.75 -20.64
N VAL A 515 -16.16 4.30 -19.57
CA VAL A 515 -16.29 4.95 -18.25
C VAL A 515 -15.78 6.37 -18.32
N MET A 516 -14.57 6.59 -18.88
CA MET A 516 -13.97 7.93 -18.97
C MET A 516 -14.77 8.87 -19.86
N VAL A 517 -15.35 8.41 -20.96
CA VAL A 517 -16.27 9.21 -21.81
C VAL A 517 -17.52 9.65 -21.02
N ARG A 518 -18.05 8.80 -20.14
CA ARG A 518 -19.15 9.19 -19.25
C ARG A 518 -18.72 10.24 -18.24
N LEU A 519 -17.55 10.07 -17.65
CA LEU A 519 -16.99 11.03 -16.67
C LEU A 519 -16.65 12.37 -17.31
N GLU A 520 -16.20 12.42 -18.57
CA GLU A 520 -16.00 13.65 -19.34
C GLU A 520 -17.28 14.51 -19.38
N ARG A 521 -18.45 13.87 -19.41
CA ARG A 521 -19.76 14.52 -19.47
C ARG A 521 -20.39 14.77 -18.10
N SER A 522 -19.85 14.22 -17.04
CA SER A 522 -20.44 14.27 -15.69
C SER A 522 -20.21 15.58 -14.94
N GLY A 523 -19.30 16.42 -15.42
CA GLY A 523 -18.95 17.68 -14.76
C GLY A 523 -18.12 17.47 -13.48
N MET A 524 -17.12 16.58 -13.50
CA MET A 524 -16.17 16.42 -12.39
C MET A 524 -15.57 17.76 -11.99
N ALA A 525 -15.34 17.96 -10.70
CA ALA A 525 -14.90 19.23 -10.14
C ALA A 525 -13.50 19.65 -10.64
N ASN A 526 -12.59 18.69 -10.80
CA ASN A 526 -11.21 18.96 -11.21
C ASN A 526 -10.78 17.95 -12.27
N CYS A 527 -9.95 18.36 -13.22
CA CYS A 527 -9.25 17.46 -14.16
C CYS A 527 -10.12 16.34 -14.75
N ALA A 528 -11.34 16.65 -15.15
CA ALA A 528 -12.21 15.68 -15.82
C ALA A 528 -11.50 15.06 -17.02
N PRO A 529 -11.81 13.81 -17.39
CA PRO A 529 -11.32 13.22 -18.61
C PRO A 529 -11.58 14.13 -19.82
N LYS A 530 -10.63 14.19 -20.73
CA LYS A 530 -10.72 14.84 -22.05
C LYS A 530 -10.26 13.85 -23.09
N MET A 531 -11.20 13.04 -23.55
CA MET A 531 -10.89 11.86 -24.35
C MET A 531 -10.33 12.20 -25.72
N ASN A 532 -9.18 11.60 -26.06
CA ASN A 532 -8.69 11.62 -27.43
C ASN A 532 -9.71 10.95 -28.38
N PRO A 533 -9.84 11.42 -29.63
CA PRO A 533 -10.61 10.67 -30.62
C PRO A 533 -9.97 9.30 -30.87
N LYS A 534 -10.80 8.29 -31.16
CA LYS A 534 -10.28 6.99 -31.61
C LYS A 534 -9.53 7.18 -32.93
N GLY A 535 -8.31 6.69 -33.00
CA GLY A 535 -7.45 6.70 -34.18
C GLY A 535 -6.97 5.31 -34.55
N ASP A 536 -6.15 5.23 -35.60
CA ASP A 536 -5.50 3.98 -35.97
C ASP A 536 -4.49 3.56 -34.90
N PRO A 537 -4.67 2.40 -34.26
CA PRO A 537 -3.71 1.88 -33.27
C PRO A 537 -2.28 1.80 -33.81
N ASN A 538 -2.10 1.52 -35.08
CA ASN A 538 -0.77 1.41 -35.70
C ASN A 538 0.02 2.72 -35.65
N LYS A 539 -0.65 3.85 -35.63
CA LYS A 539 0.01 5.16 -35.47
C LYS A 539 0.77 5.23 -34.15
N TYR A 540 0.21 4.70 -33.07
CA TYR A 540 0.85 4.68 -31.77
C TYR A 540 1.84 3.53 -31.65
N LEU A 541 1.49 2.34 -32.12
CA LEU A 541 2.34 1.16 -32.07
C LEU A 541 3.58 1.27 -32.98
N SER A 542 3.54 2.08 -34.03
CA SER A 542 4.68 2.34 -34.92
C SER A 542 5.63 3.40 -34.38
N ASP A 543 5.27 4.14 -33.34
CA ASP A 543 6.17 5.12 -32.72
C ASP A 543 7.40 4.39 -32.13
N LYS A 544 8.60 4.75 -32.60
CA LYS A 544 9.86 4.13 -32.17
C LYS A 544 10.13 4.36 -30.68
N ALA A 545 9.61 5.41 -30.11
CA ALA A 545 9.73 5.75 -28.70
C ALA A 545 8.68 5.06 -27.81
N ALA A 546 7.70 4.37 -28.41
CA ALA A 546 6.65 3.73 -27.64
C ALA A 546 7.19 2.55 -26.81
N PRO A 547 7.13 2.58 -25.48
CA PRO A 547 7.64 1.51 -24.62
C PRO A 547 6.82 0.23 -24.72
N TRP A 548 5.58 0.33 -25.08
CA TRP A 548 4.59 -0.76 -25.16
C TRP A 548 4.63 -1.61 -26.44
N LYS A 549 5.67 -1.49 -27.25
CA LYS A 549 5.81 -2.25 -28.51
C LYS A 549 6.20 -3.68 -28.38
N LYS A 550 6.51 -4.12 -27.22
CA LYS A 550 7.23 -5.36 -27.10
C LYS A 550 6.46 -6.60 -27.48
N LEU A 551 7.23 -7.48 -28.08
CA LEU A 551 6.75 -8.76 -28.53
C LEU A 551 6.85 -9.82 -27.42
N ALA A 552 5.83 -10.67 -27.34
CA ALA A 552 5.70 -11.72 -26.32
C ALA A 552 6.83 -12.76 -26.32
N ASN A 553 7.58 -12.87 -27.40
CA ASN A 553 8.64 -13.86 -27.55
C ASN A 553 10.06 -13.32 -27.26
N GLU A 554 10.20 -12.06 -26.90
CA GLU A 554 11.51 -11.53 -26.53
C GLU A 554 11.82 -11.84 -25.07
N LYS A 555 12.91 -12.57 -24.86
CA LYS A 555 13.45 -12.86 -23.56
C LYS A 555 14.93 -12.46 -23.51
N PRO A 556 15.27 -11.27 -22.98
CA PRO A 556 16.67 -10.88 -22.80
C PRO A 556 17.39 -11.82 -21.85
N LYS A 557 18.72 -11.81 -21.87
CA LYS A 557 19.53 -12.56 -20.91
C LYS A 557 19.20 -12.11 -19.48
N GLY A 558 19.09 -13.08 -18.56
CA GLY A 558 18.90 -12.80 -17.15
C GLY A 558 20.12 -12.12 -16.53
N GLU A 559 19.84 -11.15 -15.64
CA GLU A 559 20.84 -10.42 -14.87
C GLU A 559 20.47 -10.45 -13.39
N THR A 560 21.45 -10.73 -12.54
CA THR A 560 21.29 -10.77 -11.07
C THR A 560 22.38 -9.98 -10.38
N ILE A 561 22.14 -9.63 -9.13
CA ILE A 561 23.12 -9.05 -8.22
C ILE A 561 23.16 -9.85 -6.91
N ALA A 562 24.33 -10.04 -6.34
CA ALA A 562 24.43 -10.61 -5.00
C ALA A 562 23.83 -9.66 -3.96
N TYR A 563 23.12 -10.19 -2.97
CA TYR A 563 22.44 -9.37 -1.97
C TYR A 563 23.39 -8.45 -1.19
N ASP A 564 24.56 -8.96 -0.79
CA ASP A 564 25.57 -8.13 -0.09
C ASP A 564 26.11 -6.99 -0.96
N THR A 565 26.21 -7.20 -2.28
CA THR A 565 26.57 -6.15 -3.24
C THR A 565 25.47 -5.07 -3.29
N LEU A 566 24.20 -5.48 -3.28
CA LEU A 566 23.06 -4.58 -3.24
C LEU A 566 23.06 -3.74 -1.93
N LEU A 567 23.27 -4.38 -0.78
CA LEU A 567 23.37 -3.68 0.50
C LEU A 567 24.55 -2.67 0.52
N THR A 568 25.66 -3.03 -0.12
CA THR A 568 26.82 -2.13 -0.26
C THR A 568 26.49 -0.93 -1.15
N ALA A 569 25.76 -1.15 -2.27
CA ALA A 569 25.28 -0.08 -3.13
C ALA A 569 24.39 0.90 -2.34
N TRP A 570 23.46 0.38 -1.53
CA TRP A 570 22.58 1.20 -0.70
C TRP A 570 23.35 2.06 0.32
N LYS A 571 24.35 1.49 1.00
CA LYS A 571 25.23 2.26 1.92
C LYS A 571 25.97 3.38 1.20
N ASN A 572 26.22 3.23 -0.09
CA ASN A 572 26.90 4.21 -0.94
C ASN A 572 25.91 5.15 -1.68
N GLY A 573 24.65 5.17 -1.30
CA GLY A 573 23.63 6.04 -1.86
C GLY A 573 23.18 5.68 -3.29
N LYS A 574 23.40 4.43 -3.72
CA LYS A 574 22.98 3.92 -5.04
C LYS A 574 21.76 3.02 -4.88
N VAL A 575 20.85 3.07 -5.85
CA VAL A 575 19.65 2.19 -5.85
C VAL A 575 20.04 0.73 -6.10
N ARG A 576 21.01 0.53 -6.97
CA ARG A 576 21.59 -0.78 -7.34
C ARG A 576 23.06 -0.67 -7.66
#